data_e7e7c2e642ee6bbba6fe224b9362639f
#
_entry.id   e7e7c2e642ee6bbba6fe224b9362639f
#
_cell.length_a   1.000
_cell.length_b   1.000
_cell.length_c   1.000
_cell.angle_alpha   90.00
_cell.angle_beta   90.00
_cell.angle_gamma   90.00
#
_symmetry.space_group_name_H-M   'P 1'
#
loop_
_entity.id
_entity.type
_entity.pdbx_description
1 polymer ?
#
loop_
_entity_poly.entity_id
_entity_poly.type
_entity_poly.pdbx_seq_one_letter_code
_entity_poly.pdbx_strand_id
1 'polypeptide(L)'
;MGELSIDRFVDRYARRTSGMSASEVRALFAVASRPDVVSLAGGMPFVEDLPNEQVAAVVREVLEEHGATALQYGGGQGQLSLRETLVMLMAEEGLSADPDDVVVTTGAQQGLDLLGKIFLDPGDVVAVEAPAYVGALTAFGAYEPRFLPIRLDDEGMVVDDLEEAFVRGERPTFVYTVANFGNPAGVTMSYARRERLVRLCHEAGVPIVEDNPYGLLRFDGEPLATLKSMDPENVIYLGTVSKTFSPGVRIGWVY
;
A
#
# COMPACT_ATOMS: atom_id res chain seq x y z
N MET A 1 -24.30 -23.48 -23.17
CA MET A 1 -23.19 -24.12 -22.46
C MET A 1 -21.95 -23.81 -23.29
N GLY A 2 -21.20 -22.78 -22.95
CA GLY A 2 -19.93 -22.45 -23.60
C GLY A 2 -18.90 -23.50 -23.16
N GLU A 3 -18.19 -24.08 -24.10
CA GLU A 3 -17.03 -24.92 -23.82
C GLU A 3 -16.06 -24.09 -22.97
N LEU A 4 -15.75 -24.60 -21.77
CA LEU A 4 -14.63 -24.11 -20.99
C LEU A 4 -13.36 -24.36 -21.81
N SER A 5 -12.87 -23.32 -22.48
CA SER A 5 -11.57 -23.38 -23.16
C SER A 5 -10.52 -23.65 -22.09
N ILE A 6 -10.02 -24.88 -22.02
CA ILE A 6 -8.87 -25.20 -21.17
C ILE A 6 -7.68 -24.42 -21.73
N ASP A 7 -7.11 -23.55 -20.89
CA ASP A 7 -5.92 -22.80 -21.28
C ASP A 7 -4.79 -23.79 -21.60
N ARG A 8 -4.36 -23.78 -22.87
CA ARG A 8 -3.32 -24.69 -23.39
C ARG A 8 -1.95 -24.51 -22.74
N PHE A 9 -1.78 -23.44 -21.96
CA PHE A 9 -0.52 -23.11 -21.27
C PHE A 9 -0.55 -23.45 -19.77
N VAL A 10 -1.63 -24.03 -19.25
CA VAL A 10 -1.79 -24.30 -17.82
C VAL A 10 -0.61 -25.06 -17.21
N ASP A 11 -0.06 -26.04 -17.94
CA ASP A 11 1.10 -26.84 -17.51
C ASP A 11 2.45 -26.10 -17.58
N ARG A 12 2.45 -24.86 -18.10
CA ARG A 12 3.65 -24.03 -18.24
C ARG A 12 3.66 -22.88 -17.23
N TYR A 13 2.61 -22.71 -16.45
CA TYR A 13 2.56 -21.66 -15.45
C TYR A 13 3.55 -21.92 -14.33
N ALA A 14 4.10 -20.83 -13.77
CA ALA A 14 4.96 -20.93 -12.61
C ALA A 14 4.18 -21.50 -11.41
N ARG A 15 4.86 -22.27 -10.55
CA ARG A 15 4.25 -22.90 -9.36
C ARG A 15 3.44 -21.91 -8.52
N ARG A 16 3.94 -20.69 -8.33
CA ARG A 16 3.27 -19.63 -7.55
C ARG A 16 1.88 -19.26 -8.05
N THR A 17 1.55 -19.53 -9.33
CA THR A 17 0.22 -19.22 -9.87
C THR A 17 -0.87 -20.13 -9.31
N SER A 18 -0.52 -21.30 -8.77
CA SER A 18 -1.49 -22.19 -8.12
C SER A 18 -2.12 -21.59 -6.85
N GLY A 19 -1.41 -20.66 -6.19
CA GLY A 19 -1.93 -19.88 -5.05
C GLY A 19 -2.62 -18.57 -5.44
N MET A 20 -2.58 -18.19 -6.72
CA MET A 20 -3.21 -16.96 -7.21
C MET A 20 -4.66 -17.26 -7.61
N SER A 21 -5.60 -16.83 -6.79
CA SER A 21 -7.02 -16.85 -7.17
C SER A 21 -7.43 -15.54 -7.83
N ALA A 22 -8.44 -15.59 -8.70
CA ALA A 22 -9.11 -14.37 -9.13
C ALA A 22 -9.67 -13.66 -7.87
N SER A 23 -9.30 -12.39 -7.68
CA SER A 23 -9.70 -11.63 -6.49
C SER A 23 -11.21 -11.68 -6.31
N GLU A 24 -11.68 -12.21 -5.17
CA GLU A 24 -13.11 -12.19 -4.80
C GLU A 24 -13.66 -10.76 -4.76
N VAL A 25 -12.79 -9.79 -4.43
CA VAL A 25 -13.07 -8.36 -4.49
C VAL A 25 -13.44 -7.93 -5.92
N ARG A 26 -12.82 -8.50 -6.96
CA ARG A 26 -13.19 -8.20 -8.35
C ARG A 26 -14.60 -8.69 -8.69
N ALA A 27 -15.02 -9.83 -8.15
CA ALA A 27 -16.39 -10.33 -8.33
C ALA A 27 -17.40 -9.40 -7.61
N LEU A 28 -17.04 -8.86 -6.44
CA LEU A 28 -17.85 -7.87 -5.73
C LEU A 28 -17.95 -6.55 -6.53
N PHE A 29 -16.90 -6.10 -7.20
CA PHE A 29 -16.97 -4.91 -8.06
C PHE A 29 -17.96 -5.06 -9.21
N ALA A 30 -18.10 -6.23 -9.80
CA ALA A 30 -19.10 -6.46 -10.85
C ALA A 30 -20.54 -6.29 -10.34
N VAL A 31 -20.81 -6.62 -9.08
CA VAL A 31 -22.11 -6.37 -8.43
C VAL A 31 -22.23 -4.91 -8.00
N ALA A 32 -21.16 -4.35 -7.44
CA ALA A 32 -21.11 -2.97 -6.95
C ALA A 32 -21.29 -1.92 -8.05
N SER A 33 -20.95 -2.26 -9.31
CA SER A 33 -21.11 -1.37 -10.47
C SER A 33 -22.53 -1.34 -11.04
N ARG A 34 -23.47 -2.09 -10.47
CA ARG A 34 -24.86 -2.07 -10.93
C ARG A 34 -25.56 -0.78 -10.46
N PRO A 35 -26.37 -0.13 -11.33
CA PRO A 35 -27.04 1.13 -10.98
C PRO A 35 -28.03 1.05 -9.81
N ASP A 36 -28.50 -0.17 -9.51
CA ASP A 36 -29.45 -0.45 -8.44
C ASP A 36 -28.78 -0.81 -7.11
N VAL A 37 -27.44 -0.77 -7.05
CA VAL A 37 -26.65 -1.15 -5.87
C VAL A 37 -25.91 0.06 -5.30
N VAL A 38 -26.14 0.36 -4.03
CA VAL A 38 -25.31 1.29 -3.25
C VAL A 38 -24.18 0.47 -2.61
N SER A 39 -22.97 0.60 -3.14
CA SER A 39 -21.83 -0.17 -2.65
C SER A 39 -21.09 0.55 -1.52
N LEU A 40 -20.96 -0.12 -0.38
CA LEU A 40 -20.10 0.29 0.74
C LEU A 40 -18.85 -0.60 0.87
N ALA A 41 -18.62 -1.52 -0.08
CA ALA A 41 -17.60 -2.55 0.03
C ALA A 41 -16.29 -2.21 -0.68
N GLY A 42 -16.32 -1.42 -1.75
CA GLY A 42 -15.18 -1.25 -2.65
C GLY A 42 -14.16 -0.21 -2.21
N GLY A 43 -14.52 0.72 -1.32
CA GLY A 43 -13.65 1.84 -0.93
C GLY A 43 -13.19 2.69 -2.13
N MET A 44 -13.95 2.71 -3.22
CA MET A 44 -13.63 3.52 -4.40
C MET A 44 -13.91 4.99 -4.10
N PRO A 45 -12.95 5.90 -4.34
CA PRO A 45 -13.18 7.33 -4.17
C PRO A 45 -14.22 7.83 -5.19
N PHE A 46 -14.98 8.83 -4.77
CA PHE A 46 -15.90 9.55 -5.63
C PHE A 46 -15.09 10.49 -6.53
N VAL A 47 -15.11 10.25 -7.83
CA VAL A 47 -14.28 10.99 -8.81
C VAL A 47 -15.11 11.87 -9.73
N GLU A 48 -16.44 11.87 -9.61
CA GLU A 48 -17.33 12.66 -10.46
C GLU A 48 -17.15 14.17 -10.28
N ASP A 49 -16.75 14.60 -9.06
CA ASP A 49 -16.51 16.02 -8.74
C ASP A 49 -15.08 16.48 -9.02
N LEU A 50 -14.23 15.63 -9.59
CA LEU A 50 -12.90 16.08 -10.01
C LEU A 50 -13.01 17.20 -11.05
N PRO A 51 -12.20 18.27 -10.93
CA PRO A 51 -12.26 19.42 -11.83
C PRO A 51 -11.63 19.07 -13.18
N ASN A 52 -12.35 18.29 -13.99
CA ASN A 52 -11.87 17.72 -15.26
C ASN A 52 -11.32 18.78 -16.23
N GLU A 53 -11.92 19.98 -16.27
CA GLU A 53 -11.42 21.08 -17.12
C GLU A 53 -10.05 21.58 -16.66
N GLN A 54 -9.84 21.68 -15.35
CA GLN A 54 -8.54 22.08 -14.78
C GLN A 54 -7.48 21.00 -15.03
N VAL A 55 -7.83 19.73 -14.82
CA VAL A 55 -6.94 18.60 -15.12
C VAL A 55 -6.55 18.61 -16.61
N ALA A 56 -7.51 18.79 -17.51
CA ALA A 56 -7.25 18.87 -18.94
C ALA A 56 -6.37 20.07 -19.32
N ALA A 57 -6.56 21.22 -18.66
CA ALA A 57 -5.73 22.41 -18.86
C ALA A 57 -4.28 22.16 -18.45
N VAL A 58 -4.05 21.57 -17.27
CA VAL A 58 -2.70 21.23 -16.78
C VAL A 58 -2.02 20.21 -17.69
N VAL A 59 -2.74 19.17 -18.15
CA VAL A 59 -2.17 18.20 -19.12
C VAL A 59 -1.76 18.89 -20.41
N ARG A 60 -2.56 19.83 -20.93
CA ARG A 60 -2.24 20.59 -22.13
C ARG A 60 -0.99 21.45 -21.93
N GLU A 61 -0.93 22.21 -20.83
CA GLU A 61 0.22 23.04 -20.46
C GLU A 61 1.52 22.23 -20.39
N VAL A 62 1.48 21.08 -19.70
CA VAL A 62 2.64 20.17 -19.60
C VAL A 62 3.10 19.69 -20.98
N LEU A 63 2.16 19.36 -21.87
CA LEU A 63 2.51 18.90 -23.22
C LEU A 63 3.04 20.05 -24.10
N GLU A 64 2.52 21.25 -23.98
CA GLU A 64 2.96 22.41 -24.73
C GLU A 64 4.35 22.89 -24.28
N GLU A 65 4.61 22.94 -22.97
CA GLU A 65 5.85 23.48 -22.41
C GLU A 65 6.95 22.42 -22.25
N HIS A 66 6.58 21.19 -21.91
CA HIS A 66 7.49 20.12 -21.50
C HIS A 66 7.26 18.78 -22.21
N GLY A 67 6.51 18.77 -23.33
CA GLY A 67 6.07 17.56 -24.00
C GLY A 67 7.20 16.59 -24.36
N ALA A 68 8.34 17.10 -24.78
CA ALA A 68 9.50 16.27 -25.11
C ALA A 68 10.04 15.52 -23.89
N THR A 69 10.03 16.14 -22.69
CA THR A 69 10.47 15.51 -21.44
C THR A 69 9.38 14.64 -20.84
N ALA A 70 8.13 15.11 -20.86
CA ALA A 70 7.00 14.41 -20.28
C ALA A 70 6.67 13.08 -21.00
N LEU A 71 6.94 13.01 -22.30
CA LEU A 71 6.69 11.82 -23.14
C LEU A 71 7.94 10.96 -23.36
N GLN A 72 9.10 11.30 -22.77
CA GLN A 72 10.33 10.53 -22.88
C GLN A 72 10.48 9.57 -21.71
N TYR A 73 11.37 8.58 -21.87
CA TYR A 73 11.79 7.73 -20.76
C TYR A 73 12.35 8.57 -19.61
N GLY A 74 11.84 8.32 -18.38
CA GLY A 74 12.35 8.90 -17.16
C GLY A 74 13.43 8.04 -16.50
N GLY A 75 14.01 8.52 -15.40
CA GLY A 75 14.86 7.71 -14.51
C GLY A 75 14.04 6.64 -13.78
N GLY A 76 14.72 5.57 -13.31
CA GLY A 76 14.07 4.44 -12.63
C GLY A 76 13.33 4.82 -11.35
N GLN A 77 13.70 5.92 -10.68
CA GLN A 77 13.03 6.43 -9.49
C GLN A 77 11.82 7.33 -9.77
N GLY A 78 11.62 7.76 -11.01
CA GLY A 78 10.66 8.79 -11.40
C GLY A 78 11.29 10.18 -11.56
N GLN A 79 10.54 11.10 -12.16
CA GLN A 79 11.03 12.46 -12.40
C GLN A 79 11.28 13.21 -11.08
N LEU A 80 12.36 14.00 -11.03
CA LEU A 80 12.76 14.74 -9.83
C LEU A 80 11.64 15.68 -9.35
N SER A 81 11.04 16.43 -10.25
CA SER A 81 9.95 17.37 -9.90
C SER A 81 8.75 16.67 -9.24
N LEU A 82 8.42 15.44 -9.66
CA LEU A 82 7.39 14.66 -9.02
C LEU A 82 7.84 14.17 -7.64
N ARG A 83 9.09 13.70 -7.50
CA ARG A 83 9.63 13.27 -6.20
C ARG A 83 9.68 14.44 -5.20
N GLU A 84 10.07 15.63 -5.62
CA GLU A 84 10.02 16.86 -4.82
C GLU A 84 8.60 17.19 -4.38
N THR A 85 7.61 17.07 -5.27
CA THR A 85 6.19 17.26 -4.92
C THR A 85 5.71 16.22 -3.90
N LEU A 86 6.13 14.95 -4.03
CA LEU A 86 5.78 13.91 -3.06
C LEU A 86 6.44 14.14 -1.70
N VAL A 87 7.66 14.66 -1.67
CA VAL A 87 8.32 15.09 -0.41
C VAL A 87 7.52 16.19 0.28
N MET A 88 7.04 17.20 -0.45
CA MET A 88 6.16 18.23 0.11
C MET A 88 4.85 17.64 0.66
N LEU A 89 4.26 16.67 -0.08
CA LEU A 89 3.05 15.99 0.38
C LEU A 89 3.29 15.17 1.66
N MET A 90 4.42 14.47 1.75
CA MET A 90 4.81 13.72 2.95
C MET A 90 5.11 14.64 4.14
N ALA A 91 5.57 15.87 3.90
CA ALA A 91 5.81 16.85 4.96
C ALA A 91 4.52 17.25 5.70
N GLU A 92 3.36 17.21 5.05
CA GLU A 92 2.05 17.41 5.70
C GLU A 92 1.74 16.32 6.75
N GLU A 93 2.39 15.17 6.65
CA GLU A 93 2.30 14.07 7.63
C GLU A 93 3.51 14.03 8.58
N GLY A 94 4.32 15.08 8.60
CA GLY A 94 5.48 15.23 9.49
C GLY A 94 6.70 14.42 9.06
N LEU A 95 6.75 13.93 7.80
CA LEU A 95 7.92 13.24 7.27
C LEU A 95 8.92 14.23 6.69
N SER A 96 10.21 13.99 6.95
CA SER A 96 11.31 14.72 6.33
C SER A 96 12.07 13.77 5.43
N ALA A 97 11.89 13.87 4.13
CA ALA A 97 12.46 12.99 3.13
C ALA A 97 13.40 13.75 2.18
N ASP A 98 14.45 13.09 1.71
CA ASP A 98 15.20 13.54 0.54
C ASP A 98 14.50 13.00 -0.72
N PRO A 99 14.32 13.80 -1.78
CA PRO A 99 13.79 13.30 -3.04
C PRO A 99 14.56 12.08 -3.60
N ASP A 100 15.84 11.94 -3.31
CA ASP A 100 16.65 10.81 -3.77
C ASP A 100 16.35 9.50 -3.01
N ASP A 101 15.66 9.56 -1.88
CA ASP A 101 15.18 8.39 -1.15
C ASP A 101 13.77 7.96 -1.58
N VAL A 102 13.14 8.68 -2.52
CA VAL A 102 11.78 8.42 -2.98
C VAL A 102 11.78 7.71 -4.34
N VAL A 103 11.09 6.59 -4.42
CA VAL A 103 10.86 5.84 -5.66
C VAL A 103 9.39 5.93 -6.04
N VAL A 104 9.09 6.54 -7.19
CA VAL A 104 7.72 6.62 -7.73
C VAL A 104 7.31 5.27 -8.31
N THR A 105 6.10 4.84 -7.99
CA THR A 105 5.53 3.56 -8.42
C THR A 105 4.18 3.75 -9.12
N THR A 106 3.75 2.74 -9.87
CA THR A 106 2.42 2.70 -10.50
C THR A 106 1.34 2.37 -9.46
N GLY A 107 1.11 3.31 -8.53
CA GLY A 107 0.30 3.14 -7.33
C GLY A 107 1.01 2.32 -6.26
N ALA A 108 0.51 2.37 -5.01
CA ALA A 108 1.07 1.61 -3.89
C ALA A 108 1.12 0.09 -4.15
N GLN A 109 0.20 -0.44 -4.98
CA GLN A 109 0.18 -1.87 -5.33
C GLN A 109 1.50 -2.33 -5.98
N GLN A 110 2.12 -1.53 -6.84
CA GLN A 110 3.45 -1.84 -7.38
C GLN A 110 4.53 -1.74 -6.30
N GLY A 111 4.40 -0.77 -5.38
CA GLY A 111 5.31 -0.69 -4.23
C GLY A 111 5.29 -1.96 -3.39
N LEU A 112 4.09 -2.47 -3.08
CA LEU A 112 3.91 -3.75 -2.37
C LEU A 112 4.55 -4.93 -3.13
N ASP A 113 4.33 -5.02 -4.45
CA ASP A 113 4.92 -6.07 -5.28
C ASP A 113 6.44 -6.00 -5.29
N LEU A 114 7.01 -4.79 -5.43
CA LEU A 114 8.46 -4.59 -5.40
C LEU A 114 9.06 -4.96 -4.04
N LEU A 115 8.39 -4.63 -2.93
CA LEU A 115 8.84 -5.04 -1.61
C LEU A 115 8.80 -6.56 -1.44
N GLY A 116 7.72 -7.21 -1.89
CA GLY A 116 7.67 -8.66 -1.95
C GLY A 116 8.82 -9.26 -2.75
N LYS A 117 9.13 -8.68 -3.90
CA LYS A 117 10.22 -9.13 -4.78
C LYS A 117 11.62 -8.96 -4.17
N ILE A 118 11.82 -7.91 -3.35
CA ILE A 118 13.12 -7.60 -2.75
C ILE A 118 13.36 -8.41 -1.47
N PHE A 119 12.31 -8.62 -0.68
CA PHE A 119 12.44 -9.14 0.68
C PHE A 119 11.99 -10.59 0.86
N LEU A 120 11.21 -11.18 -0.07
CA LEU A 120 10.57 -12.47 0.16
C LEU A 120 11.08 -13.57 -0.74
N ASP A 121 11.54 -14.64 -0.10
CA ASP A 121 11.70 -15.97 -0.68
C ASP A 121 10.53 -16.89 -0.27
N PRO A 122 10.25 -17.97 -1.04
CA PRO A 122 9.21 -18.93 -0.67
C PRO A 122 9.41 -19.53 0.72
N GLY A 123 8.41 -19.36 1.59
CA GLY A 123 8.42 -19.84 2.97
C GLY A 123 8.82 -18.80 4.02
N ASP A 124 9.30 -17.63 3.61
CA ASP A 124 9.53 -16.51 4.52
C ASP A 124 8.25 -16.10 5.25
N VAL A 125 8.40 -15.43 6.37
CA VAL A 125 7.26 -15.03 7.21
C VAL A 125 6.99 -13.54 7.04
N VAL A 126 5.74 -13.19 6.79
CA VAL A 126 5.26 -11.80 6.83
C VAL A 126 4.22 -11.67 7.93
N ALA A 127 4.49 -10.82 8.93
CA ALA A 127 3.49 -10.48 9.92
C ALA A 127 2.52 -9.45 9.34
N VAL A 128 1.22 -9.73 9.43
CA VAL A 128 0.16 -8.90 8.87
C VAL A 128 -0.96 -8.72 9.89
N GLU A 129 -1.70 -7.63 9.78
CA GLU A 129 -2.93 -7.43 10.53
C GLU A 129 -3.96 -8.54 10.21
N ALA A 130 -4.83 -8.84 11.17
CA ALA A 130 -5.93 -9.76 10.97
C ALA A 130 -7.24 -9.13 11.46
N PRO A 131 -8.09 -8.66 10.52
CA PRO A 131 -7.99 -8.77 9.06
C PRO A 131 -6.98 -7.78 8.43
N ALA A 132 -6.41 -8.14 7.26
CA ALA A 132 -5.46 -7.33 6.50
C ALA A 132 -6.02 -6.88 5.16
N TYR A 133 -5.37 -5.88 4.55
CA TYR A 133 -5.68 -5.43 3.20
C TYR A 133 -5.39 -6.54 2.18
N VAL A 134 -6.44 -6.96 1.48
CA VAL A 134 -6.37 -8.08 0.51
C VAL A 134 -5.42 -7.81 -0.65
N GLY A 135 -5.23 -6.53 -1.04
CA GLY A 135 -4.28 -6.16 -2.09
C GLY A 135 -2.82 -6.44 -1.69
N ALA A 136 -2.46 -6.22 -0.42
CA ALA A 136 -1.15 -6.57 0.11
C ALA A 136 -0.96 -8.09 0.19
N LEU A 137 -1.96 -8.82 0.71
CA LEU A 137 -1.91 -10.29 0.74
C LEU A 137 -1.75 -10.89 -0.66
N THR A 138 -2.38 -10.29 -1.67
CA THR A 138 -2.27 -10.73 -3.06
C THR A 138 -0.88 -10.43 -3.64
N ALA A 139 -0.32 -9.23 -3.38
CA ALA A 139 1.00 -8.85 -3.87
C ALA A 139 2.09 -9.74 -3.26
N PHE A 140 2.12 -9.84 -1.92
CA PHE A 140 3.09 -10.67 -1.22
C PHE A 140 2.89 -12.16 -1.49
N GLY A 141 1.63 -12.62 -1.60
CA GLY A 141 1.30 -14.02 -1.87
C GLY A 141 1.92 -14.56 -3.17
N ALA A 142 2.24 -13.68 -4.14
CA ALA A 142 2.95 -14.04 -5.37
C ALA A 142 4.37 -14.56 -5.11
N TYR A 143 4.93 -14.29 -3.93
CA TYR A 143 6.27 -14.73 -3.50
C TYR A 143 6.23 -15.93 -2.54
N GLU A 144 5.05 -16.53 -2.35
CA GLU A 144 4.82 -17.74 -1.56
C GLU A 144 5.26 -17.63 -0.07
N PRO A 145 5.07 -16.48 0.63
CA PRO A 145 5.39 -16.39 2.05
C PRO A 145 4.35 -17.13 2.90
N ARG A 146 4.69 -17.36 4.16
CA ARG A 146 3.74 -17.70 5.21
C ARG A 146 3.29 -16.42 5.92
N PHE A 147 2.00 -16.14 5.92
CA PHE A 147 1.46 -15.02 6.69
C PHE A 147 1.33 -15.38 8.16
N LEU A 148 1.79 -14.49 9.03
CA LEU A 148 1.62 -14.53 10.48
C LEU A 148 0.55 -13.49 10.86
N PRO A 149 -0.70 -13.93 11.11
CA PRO A 149 -1.78 -13.01 11.44
C PRO A 149 -1.61 -12.48 12.87
N ILE A 150 -1.65 -11.15 13.04
CA ILE A 150 -1.65 -10.46 14.32
C ILE A 150 -3.03 -9.80 14.51
N ARG A 151 -3.68 -10.07 15.63
CA ARG A 151 -5.03 -9.54 15.90
C ARG A 151 -5.05 -8.00 15.87
N LEU A 152 -6.22 -7.47 15.51
CA LEU A 152 -6.58 -6.07 15.70
C LEU A 152 -7.58 -5.92 16.86
N ASP A 153 -7.48 -4.80 17.54
CA ASP A 153 -8.51 -4.29 18.46
C ASP A 153 -8.84 -2.83 18.14
N ASP A 154 -9.58 -2.13 18.99
CA ASP A 154 -10.00 -0.75 18.78
C ASP A 154 -8.83 0.26 18.75
N GLU A 155 -7.62 -0.18 19.16
CA GLU A 155 -6.39 0.62 19.11
C GLU A 155 -5.41 0.19 18.01
N GLY A 156 -5.82 -0.69 17.10
CA GLY A 156 -5.00 -1.19 15.98
C GLY A 156 -4.36 -2.54 16.27
N MET A 157 -3.17 -2.80 15.70
CA MET A 157 -2.46 -4.07 15.87
C MET A 157 -2.17 -4.36 17.34
N VAL A 158 -2.51 -5.56 17.82
CA VAL A 158 -2.20 -6.02 19.19
C VAL A 158 -0.72 -6.40 19.24
N VAL A 159 0.12 -5.45 19.64
CA VAL A 159 1.59 -5.62 19.67
C VAL A 159 2.04 -6.72 20.62
N ASP A 160 1.24 -7.03 21.65
CA ASP A 160 1.51 -8.17 22.55
C ASP A 160 1.54 -9.51 21.80
N ASP A 161 0.64 -9.71 20.83
CA ASP A 161 0.62 -10.94 20.04
C ASP A 161 1.87 -11.07 19.16
N LEU A 162 2.37 -9.96 18.63
CA LEU A 162 3.61 -9.93 17.85
C LEU A 162 4.83 -10.22 18.76
N GLU A 163 4.88 -9.62 19.94
CA GLU A 163 5.93 -9.86 20.93
C GLU A 163 5.95 -11.33 21.38
N GLU A 164 4.78 -11.91 21.68
CA GLU A 164 4.66 -13.33 21.96
C GLU A 164 5.12 -14.22 20.81
N ALA A 165 4.84 -13.82 19.56
CA ALA A 165 5.33 -14.54 18.39
C ALA A 165 6.87 -14.50 18.32
N PHE A 166 7.49 -13.35 18.60
CA PHE A 166 8.95 -13.24 18.68
C PHE A 166 9.54 -14.10 19.78
N VAL A 167 8.89 -14.16 20.95
CA VAL A 167 9.30 -15.05 22.07
C VAL A 167 9.19 -16.52 21.67
N ARG A 168 8.18 -16.91 20.88
CA ARG A 168 8.06 -18.28 20.34
C ARG A 168 9.07 -18.61 19.24
N GLY A 169 9.91 -17.66 18.84
CA GLY A 169 10.93 -17.86 17.82
C GLY A 169 10.51 -17.48 16.40
N GLU A 170 9.31 -16.91 16.21
CA GLU A 170 8.94 -16.34 14.92
C GLU A 170 9.84 -15.16 14.56
N ARG A 171 10.28 -15.10 13.34
CA ARG A 171 11.12 -14.01 12.81
C ARG A 171 10.57 -13.58 11.46
N PRO A 172 9.58 -12.68 11.45
CA PRO A 172 9.08 -12.13 10.19
C PRO A 172 10.18 -11.40 9.43
N THR A 173 10.19 -11.54 8.12
CA THR A 173 11.04 -10.74 7.22
C THR A 173 10.69 -9.27 7.33
N PHE A 174 9.39 -8.97 7.48
CA PHE A 174 8.89 -7.63 7.84
C PHE A 174 7.49 -7.73 8.47
N VAL A 175 7.06 -6.63 9.10
CA VAL A 175 5.70 -6.41 9.59
C VAL A 175 5.00 -5.46 8.63
N TYR A 176 3.86 -5.84 8.06
CA TYR A 176 3.01 -4.98 7.23
C TYR A 176 1.83 -4.46 8.03
N THR A 177 1.57 -3.16 7.98
CA THR A 177 0.47 -2.50 8.69
C THR A 177 -0.09 -1.30 7.93
N VAL A 178 -1.40 -1.04 8.12
CA VAL A 178 -2.09 0.19 7.70
C VAL A 178 -2.48 0.96 8.96
N ALA A 179 -1.54 1.76 9.47
CA ALA A 179 -1.66 2.39 10.79
C ALA A 179 -2.77 3.48 10.87
N ASN A 180 -3.20 4.05 9.75
CA ASN A 180 -4.29 5.03 9.67
C ASN A 180 -5.49 4.43 8.95
N PHE A 181 -6.65 4.37 9.64
CA PHE A 181 -7.94 3.95 9.04
C PHE A 181 -7.85 2.61 8.30
N GLY A 182 -7.23 1.61 8.94
CA GLY A 182 -6.87 0.31 8.37
C GLY A 182 -8.01 -0.35 7.59
N ASN A 183 -7.68 -0.91 6.43
CA ASN A 183 -8.64 -1.62 5.57
C ASN A 183 -8.52 -3.13 5.78
N PRO A 184 -9.60 -3.84 6.19
CA PRO A 184 -11.01 -3.39 6.22
C PRO A 184 -11.49 -2.90 7.58
N ALA A 185 -10.66 -2.90 8.64
CA ALA A 185 -11.11 -2.69 10.01
C ALA A 185 -11.57 -1.25 10.32
N GLY A 186 -11.07 -0.25 9.58
CA GLY A 186 -11.36 1.17 9.80
C GLY A 186 -10.69 1.75 11.05
N VAL A 187 -9.85 0.97 11.73
CA VAL A 187 -9.20 1.37 12.98
C VAL A 187 -7.95 2.20 12.67
N THR A 188 -7.68 3.19 13.52
CA THR A 188 -6.41 3.94 13.53
C THR A 188 -5.59 3.49 14.73
N MET A 189 -4.34 3.08 14.48
CA MET A 189 -3.42 2.65 15.53
C MET A 189 -3.12 3.82 16.47
N SER A 190 -3.33 3.61 17.78
CA SER A 190 -3.06 4.62 18.80
C SER A 190 -1.56 4.98 18.87
N TYR A 191 -1.26 6.18 19.33
CA TYR A 191 0.13 6.66 19.45
C TYR A 191 0.98 5.69 20.30
N ALA A 192 0.47 5.23 21.43
CA ALA A 192 1.17 4.29 22.31
C ALA A 192 1.48 2.95 21.63
N ARG A 193 0.54 2.48 20.78
CA ARG A 193 0.76 1.26 19.98
C ARG A 193 1.82 1.44 18.92
N ARG A 194 1.86 2.63 18.27
CA ARG A 194 2.90 2.98 17.29
C ARG A 194 4.27 2.96 17.93
N GLU A 195 4.46 3.66 19.05
CA GLU A 195 5.73 3.68 19.79
C GLU A 195 6.18 2.27 20.19
N ARG A 196 5.25 1.46 20.69
CA ARG A 196 5.56 0.09 21.10
C ARG A 196 5.93 -0.80 19.91
N LEU A 197 5.18 -0.72 18.80
CA LEU A 197 5.45 -1.49 17.59
C LEU A 197 6.83 -1.15 17.02
N VAL A 198 7.10 0.14 16.86
CA VAL A 198 8.39 0.63 16.34
C VAL A 198 9.54 0.13 17.20
N ARG A 199 9.46 0.31 18.52
CA ARG A 199 10.50 -0.15 19.45
C ARG A 199 10.71 -1.66 19.38
N LEU A 200 9.63 -2.46 19.43
CA LEU A 200 9.70 -3.92 19.38
C LEU A 200 10.38 -4.40 18.08
N CYS A 201 9.99 -3.82 16.93
CA CYS A 201 10.54 -4.19 15.64
C CYS A 201 11.99 -3.73 15.48
N HIS A 202 12.33 -2.53 15.96
CA HIS A 202 13.70 -2.02 15.95
C HIS A 202 14.65 -2.93 16.77
N GLU A 203 14.26 -3.27 18.01
CA GLU A 203 15.04 -4.17 18.89
C GLU A 203 15.19 -5.57 18.29
N ALA A 204 14.20 -6.04 17.56
CA ALA A 204 14.23 -7.34 16.88
C ALA A 204 14.96 -7.32 15.53
N GLY A 205 15.31 -6.14 14.99
CA GLY A 205 15.87 -5.99 13.65
C GLY A 205 14.90 -6.38 12.52
N VAL A 206 13.60 -6.21 12.75
CA VAL A 206 12.53 -6.54 11.81
C VAL A 206 11.98 -5.25 11.21
N PRO A 207 12.11 -5.00 9.90
CA PRO A 207 11.57 -3.80 9.29
C PRO A 207 10.04 -3.77 9.31
N ILE A 208 9.50 -2.54 9.32
CA ILE A 208 8.06 -2.30 9.20
C ILE A 208 7.78 -1.74 7.81
N VAL A 209 6.76 -2.26 7.15
CA VAL A 209 6.15 -1.68 5.94
C VAL A 209 4.88 -0.98 6.36
N GLU A 210 4.93 0.35 6.40
CA GLU A 210 3.79 1.23 6.69
C GLU A 210 3.11 1.61 5.39
N ASP A 211 1.92 1.08 5.12
CA ASP A 211 1.07 1.46 3.98
C ASP A 211 0.08 2.54 4.42
N ASN A 212 0.21 3.74 3.87
CA ASN A 212 -0.53 4.92 4.36
C ASN A 212 -1.34 5.63 3.26
N PRO A 213 -2.36 4.97 2.70
CA PRO A 213 -3.20 5.58 1.67
C PRO A 213 -4.21 6.59 2.20
N TYR A 214 -4.45 6.63 3.51
CA TYR A 214 -5.54 7.38 4.13
C TYR A 214 -5.09 8.48 5.11
N GLY A 215 -3.82 8.62 5.39
CA GLY A 215 -3.32 9.54 6.43
C GLY A 215 -3.79 11.00 6.24
N LEU A 216 -3.80 11.47 4.99
CA LEU A 216 -4.26 12.81 4.61
C LEU A 216 -5.81 12.95 4.54
N LEU A 217 -6.58 11.88 4.75
CA LEU A 217 -8.06 11.89 4.69
C LEU A 217 -8.72 11.93 6.07
N ARG A 218 -8.08 12.52 7.04
CA ARG A 218 -8.64 12.67 8.38
C ARG A 218 -9.73 13.74 8.40
N PHE A 219 -10.94 13.37 8.84
CA PHE A 219 -12.09 14.27 8.96
C PHE A 219 -12.30 14.78 10.39
N ASP A 220 -11.77 14.07 11.38
CA ASP A 220 -11.90 14.41 12.79
C ASP A 220 -10.68 13.94 13.59
N GLY A 221 -10.38 14.61 14.70
CA GLY A 221 -9.24 14.33 15.56
C GLY A 221 -7.91 14.88 15.00
N GLU A 222 -6.87 14.80 15.83
CA GLU A 222 -5.54 15.28 15.48
C GLU A 222 -4.76 14.24 14.66
N PRO A 223 -3.91 14.67 13.71
CA PRO A 223 -2.98 13.77 13.03
C PRO A 223 -2.04 13.08 14.01
N LEU A 224 -1.76 11.80 13.76
CA LEU A 224 -0.77 11.05 14.53
C LEU A 224 0.51 10.91 13.72
N ALA A 225 1.66 10.96 14.41
CA ALA A 225 2.95 10.70 13.80
C ALA A 225 2.96 9.34 13.08
N THR A 226 3.49 9.30 11.86
CA THR A 226 3.66 8.05 11.11
C THR A 226 4.71 7.15 11.77
N LEU A 227 4.65 5.85 11.56
CA LEU A 227 5.69 4.94 12.04
C LEU A 227 7.05 5.31 11.43
N LYS A 228 7.05 5.72 10.17
CA LYS A 228 8.25 6.20 9.46
C LYS A 228 8.89 7.41 10.13
N SER A 229 8.10 8.37 10.65
CA SER A 229 8.63 9.52 11.37
C SER A 229 9.21 9.15 12.73
N MET A 230 8.76 8.04 13.34
CA MET A 230 9.25 7.55 14.64
C MET A 230 10.55 6.74 14.49
N ASP A 231 10.72 6.00 13.40
CA ASP A 231 11.93 5.21 13.11
C ASP A 231 12.26 5.26 11.61
N PRO A 232 12.95 6.32 11.16
CA PRO A 232 13.25 6.53 9.75
C PRO A 232 14.10 5.42 9.12
N GLU A 233 14.90 4.71 9.89
CA GLU A 233 15.82 3.71 9.38
C GLU A 233 15.18 2.32 9.23
N ASN A 234 14.22 1.98 10.10
CA ASN A 234 13.63 0.64 10.14
C ASN A 234 12.21 0.58 9.54
N VAL A 235 11.64 1.71 9.14
CA VAL A 235 10.31 1.75 8.53
C VAL A 235 10.41 2.10 7.05
N ILE A 236 9.75 1.32 6.21
CA ILE A 236 9.55 1.57 4.79
C ILE A 236 8.13 2.12 4.64
N TYR A 237 8.02 3.33 4.10
CA TYR A 237 6.74 4.01 3.94
C TYR A 237 6.22 3.86 2.51
N LEU A 238 4.96 3.52 2.37
CA LEU A 238 4.22 3.47 1.11
C LEU A 238 3.14 4.56 1.10
N GLY A 239 3.16 5.39 0.07
CA GLY A 239 2.15 6.40 -0.17
C GLY A 239 1.47 6.26 -1.53
N THR A 240 0.33 6.90 -1.70
CA THR A 240 -0.41 6.94 -2.96
C THR A 240 -1.36 8.13 -3.03
N VAL A 241 -1.54 8.68 -4.22
CA VAL A 241 -2.58 9.70 -4.48
C VAL A 241 -3.94 9.08 -4.85
N SER A 242 -4.06 7.76 -4.79
CA SER A 242 -5.30 7.06 -5.21
C SER A 242 -6.53 7.46 -4.41
N LYS A 243 -6.37 7.93 -3.18
CA LYS A 243 -7.48 8.30 -2.29
C LYS A 243 -7.62 9.81 -2.12
N THR A 244 -6.53 10.57 -2.29
CA THR A 244 -6.50 12.03 -2.12
C THR A 244 -6.74 12.79 -3.42
N PHE A 245 -6.49 12.17 -4.58
CA PHE A 245 -6.71 12.77 -5.89
C PHE A 245 -7.49 11.83 -6.80
N SER A 246 -6.84 10.80 -7.38
CA SER A 246 -7.51 9.88 -8.30
C SER A 246 -6.78 8.53 -8.37
N PRO A 247 -7.51 7.40 -8.29
CA PRO A 247 -6.92 6.08 -8.47
C PRO A 247 -6.50 5.82 -9.93
N GLY A 248 -7.08 6.54 -10.90
CA GLY A 248 -6.84 6.35 -12.33
C GLY A 248 -5.46 6.80 -12.80
N VAL A 249 -4.84 7.78 -12.13
CA VAL A 249 -3.50 8.30 -12.49
C VAL A 249 -2.37 7.33 -12.15
N ARG A 250 -2.63 6.34 -11.33
CA ARG A 250 -1.69 5.30 -10.96
C ARG A 250 -0.38 5.83 -10.35
N ILE A 251 -0.42 6.82 -9.46
CA ILE A 251 0.75 7.32 -8.75
C ILE A 251 0.77 6.81 -7.31
N GLY A 252 1.87 6.21 -6.95
CA GLY A 252 2.27 5.86 -5.59
C GLY A 252 3.78 6.04 -5.43
N TRP A 253 4.29 5.82 -4.25
CA TRP A 253 5.72 5.90 -3.96
C TRP A 253 6.12 5.03 -2.79
N VAL A 254 7.41 4.73 -2.74
CA VAL A 254 8.11 4.10 -1.62
C VAL A 254 9.15 5.07 -1.11
N TYR A 255 9.22 5.22 0.20
CA TYR A 255 10.21 6.02 0.91
C TYR A 255 10.84 5.23 2.04
#